data_a3840555f8166525329e9effd24208a9
#
_entry.id   a3840555f8166525329e9effd24208a9
#
_cell.length_a   1.000
_cell.length_b   1.000
_cell.length_c   1.000
_cell.angle_alpha   90.00
_cell.angle_beta   90.00
_cell.angle_gamma   90.00
#
_symmetry.space_group_name_H-M   'P 1'
#
loop_
_entity.id
_entity.type
_entity.pdbx_description
1 polymer ?
#
loop_
_entity_poly.entity_id
_entity_poly.type
_entity_poly.pdbx_seq_one_letter_code
_entity_poly.pdbx_strand_id
1 'polypeptide(L)'
;NRDAHIAAAGITVSDIRESKYDFSRPYSESASTVIYRVRQGVPAPASVEDLIGKKVLILANSIQAEQLSRLKESFPELAWEATDELTNTDILDKVFNEEVDYAIVDSTVYESQSSFYPGLSDAFVIGRTRPIAWVLTHNQDGSIKKSVDKFLGLESTKVLITELKAKYFSKENPLNFFDTVTFKSDLETRLPALEPYFKEAAIRYDFDWKFLAAIAYQESHWRADAVSPTGVKGIMMLTQAAAKEVGVEDRTDPVESIFGGAQYLINVKAKIPERIKDPDHTWFALAGYNIGFGHLEDARILTQRANKDPDKWENVKEFLPLLSKQRYYQTVKYGYARGQEPVQYVENIQKYMDLLEWEKQIQEIREAREEAMRAIQDAENQSAPNGIILLDNMPDTL
;
A
#
# COMPACT_ATOMS: atom_id res chain seq x y z
N ASN A 1 -18.20 -8.34 25.08
CA ASN A 1 -18.29 -9.56 24.25
C ASN A 1 -17.12 -10.48 24.60
N ARG A 2 -17.38 -11.79 24.76
CA ARG A 2 -16.34 -12.80 25.06
C ARG A 2 -15.85 -13.52 23.80
N ASP A 3 -15.85 -12.82 22.67
CA ASP A 3 -15.64 -13.44 21.35
C ASP A 3 -14.17 -13.59 20.98
N ALA A 4 -13.26 -12.88 21.67
CA ALA A 4 -11.82 -12.99 21.48
C ALA A 4 -11.06 -12.93 22.79
N HIS A 5 -9.96 -13.71 22.90
CA HIS A 5 -9.08 -13.74 24.06
C HIS A 5 -7.85 -12.85 23.88
N ILE A 6 -7.49 -12.54 22.65
CA ILE A 6 -6.31 -11.75 22.28
C ILE A 6 -6.71 -10.80 21.15
N ALA A 7 -6.33 -9.53 21.27
CA ALA A 7 -6.38 -8.56 20.16
C ALA A 7 -4.95 -8.08 19.84
N ALA A 8 -4.45 -8.51 18.70
CA ALA A 8 -3.12 -8.15 18.17
C ALA A 8 -3.25 -7.07 17.09
N ALA A 9 -3.83 -5.91 17.44
CA ALA A 9 -4.28 -4.89 16.49
C ALA A 9 -3.47 -3.57 16.58
N GLY A 10 -2.21 -3.62 16.96
CA GLY A 10 -1.38 -2.40 17.06
C GLY A 10 -1.82 -1.44 18.17
N ILE A 11 -2.39 -1.95 19.26
CA ILE A 11 -3.05 -1.13 20.28
C ILE A 11 -1.99 -0.48 21.19
N THR A 12 -2.04 0.84 21.25
CA THR A 12 -1.19 1.66 22.13
C THR A 12 -1.64 1.49 23.58
N VAL A 13 -0.69 1.27 24.47
CA VAL A 13 -0.92 1.18 25.93
C VAL A 13 -1.20 2.56 26.50
N SER A 14 -2.28 2.72 27.28
CA SER A 14 -2.60 3.92 28.04
C SER A 14 -3.15 3.57 29.42
N ASP A 15 -3.01 4.49 30.38
CA ASP A 15 -3.49 4.31 31.76
C ASP A 15 -4.98 3.93 31.80
N ILE A 16 -5.79 4.55 30.93
CA ILE A 16 -7.24 4.27 30.81
C ILE A 16 -7.48 2.85 30.31
N ARG A 17 -6.69 2.39 29.36
CA ARG A 17 -6.82 1.03 28.80
C ARG A 17 -6.28 -0.04 29.75
N GLU A 18 -5.18 0.23 30.46
CA GLU A 18 -4.63 -0.67 31.47
C GLU A 18 -5.59 -0.89 32.66
N SER A 19 -6.47 0.07 32.96
CA SER A 19 -7.51 -0.12 33.99
C SER A 19 -8.62 -1.10 33.56
N LYS A 20 -8.73 -1.43 32.28
CA LYS A 20 -9.81 -2.26 31.71
C LYS A 20 -9.33 -3.58 31.12
N TYR A 21 -8.08 -3.66 30.70
CA TYR A 21 -7.53 -4.80 29.96
C TYR A 21 -6.13 -5.15 30.45
N ASP A 22 -5.77 -6.42 30.31
CA ASP A 22 -4.39 -6.87 30.45
C ASP A 22 -3.63 -6.64 29.14
N PHE A 23 -2.36 -6.28 29.25
CA PHE A 23 -1.45 -6.11 28.11
C PHE A 23 -0.31 -7.10 28.16
N SER A 24 0.12 -7.56 27.00
CA SER A 24 1.38 -8.30 26.85
C SER A 24 2.58 -7.38 27.12
N ARG A 25 3.78 -7.95 27.15
CA ARG A 25 4.99 -7.14 26.99
C ARG A 25 4.92 -6.38 25.65
N PRO A 26 5.42 -5.13 25.62
CA PRO A 26 5.48 -4.35 24.38
C PRO A 26 6.35 -5.03 23.32
N TYR A 27 5.92 -4.93 22.07
CA TYR A 27 6.69 -5.39 20.91
C TYR A 27 7.06 -4.25 19.94
N SER A 28 6.50 -3.07 20.12
CA SER A 28 6.76 -1.87 19.34
C SER A 28 6.43 -0.62 20.16
N GLU A 29 6.64 0.53 19.54
CA GLU A 29 6.28 1.83 20.08
C GLU A 29 5.63 2.66 18.97
N SER A 30 4.73 3.59 19.35
CA SER A 30 4.14 4.58 18.46
C SER A 30 3.99 5.92 19.18
N ALA A 31 3.93 6.99 18.41
CA ALA A 31 3.65 8.34 18.88
C ALA A 31 2.48 8.93 18.10
N SER A 32 1.72 9.84 18.71
CA SER A 32 0.75 10.65 17.98
C SER A 32 1.50 11.71 17.19
N THR A 33 1.47 11.64 15.87
CA THR A 33 2.21 12.58 15.01
C THR A 33 1.25 13.43 14.18
N VAL A 34 1.60 14.72 14.02
CA VAL A 34 0.87 15.65 13.16
C VAL A 34 1.33 15.46 11.73
N ILE A 35 0.38 15.17 10.85
CA ILE A 35 0.59 15.03 9.42
C ILE A 35 0.06 16.24 8.69
N TYR A 36 0.83 16.74 7.75
CA TYR A 36 0.51 17.91 6.95
C TYR A 36 0.92 17.72 5.48
N ARG A 37 0.33 18.50 4.59
CA ARG A 37 0.75 18.56 3.19
C ARG A 37 1.87 19.59 3.02
N VAL A 38 2.99 19.15 2.47
CA VAL A 38 4.13 20.01 2.15
C VAL A 38 3.75 20.96 1.02
N ARG A 39 3.89 22.26 1.24
CA ARG A 39 3.65 23.30 0.24
C ARG A 39 4.87 24.21 0.12
N GLN A 40 5.21 24.57 -1.12
CA GLN A 40 6.35 25.46 -1.35
C GLN A 40 6.12 26.82 -0.69
N GLY A 41 7.08 27.27 0.10
CA GLY A 41 7.01 28.56 0.80
C GLY A 41 6.14 28.59 2.06
N VAL A 42 5.52 27.46 2.45
CA VAL A 42 4.77 27.34 3.69
C VAL A 42 5.60 26.53 4.69
N PRO A 43 5.96 27.09 5.87
CA PRO A 43 6.71 26.33 6.86
C PRO A 43 5.86 25.18 7.43
N ALA A 44 6.53 24.09 7.82
CA ALA A 44 5.90 23.01 8.56
C ALA A 44 5.40 23.52 9.92
N PRO A 45 4.26 23.03 10.42
CA PRO A 45 3.85 23.31 11.79
C PRO A 45 4.90 22.71 12.74
N ALA A 46 5.27 23.47 13.79
CA ALA A 46 6.34 23.10 14.70
C ALA A 46 5.83 22.82 16.12
N SER A 47 4.62 23.29 16.45
CA SER A 47 4.07 23.20 17.80
C SER A 47 2.53 23.15 17.79
N VAL A 48 1.94 22.95 18.98
CA VAL A 48 0.48 22.90 19.16
C VAL A 48 -0.19 24.23 18.81
N GLU A 49 0.50 25.33 19.02
CA GLU A 49 0.03 26.68 18.70
C GLU A 49 -0.24 26.85 17.20
N ASP A 50 0.54 26.19 16.34
CA ASP A 50 0.37 26.23 14.89
C ASP A 50 -0.89 25.49 14.41
N LEU A 51 -1.51 24.69 15.28
CA LEU A 51 -2.77 24.00 15.01
C LEU A 51 -3.99 24.87 15.32
N ILE A 52 -3.83 25.97 16.07
CA ILE A 52 -4.94 26.84 16.47
C ILE A 52 -5.50 27.54 15.23
N GLY A 53 -6.84 27.47 15.09
CA GLY A 53 -7.55 28.05 13.94
C GLY A 53 -7.42 27.23 12.63
N LYS A 54 -6.86 26.03 12.70
CA LYS A 54 -6.74 25.10 11.57
C LYS A 54 -7.76 23.97 11.66
N LYS A 55 -8.08 23.38 10.52
CA LYS A 55 -8.89 22.18 10.44
C LYS A 55 -8.04 20.97 10.80
N VAL A 56 -8.18 20.48 12.02
CA VAL A 56 -7.49 19.29 12.52
C VAL A 56 -8.45 18.13 12.59
N LEU A 57 -8.12 17.01 11.99
CA LEU A 57 -8.97 15.79 11.95
C LEU A 57 -8.30 14.63 12.68
N ILE A 58 -9.05 13.91 13.49
CA ILE A 58 -8.60 12.72 14.24
C ILE A 58 -9.67 11.64 14.25
N LEU A 59 -9.29 10.42 14.61
CA LEU A 59 -10.25 9.37 14.96
C LEU A 59 -10.85 9.63 16.34
N ALA A 60 -12.16 9.44 16.48
CA ALA A 60 -12.84 9.42 17.75
C ALA A 60 -12.38 8.20 18.60
N ASN A 61 -12.51 8.31 19.91
CA ASN A 61 -12.13 7.26 20.86
C ASN A 61 -10.67 6.79 20.73
N SER A 62 -9.80 7.64 20.17
CA SER A 62 -8.38 7.39 19.95
C SER A 62 -7.53 7.96 21.08
N ILE A 63 -6.26 7.55 21.13
CA ILE A 63 -5.27 8.14 22.04
C ILE A 63 -5.03 9.62 21.72
N GLN A 64 -5.16 10.00 20.44
CA GLN A 64 -5.04 11.38 19.97
C GLN A 64 -6.12 12.27 20.56
N ALA A 65 -7.37 11.77 20.61
CA ALA A 65 -8.47 12.49 21.24
C ALA A 65 -8.24 12.72 22.75
N GLU A 66 -7.72 11.71 23.46
CA GLU A 66 -7.36 11.84 24.87
C GLU A 66 -6.25 12.88 25.09
N GLN A 67 -5.23 12.89 24.21
CA GLN A 67 -4.10 13.83 24.31
C GLN A 67 -4.52 15.27 24.02
N LEU A 68 -5.30 15.48 22.95
CA LEU A 68 -5.81 16.81 22.60
C LEU A 68 -6.75 17.36 23.68
N SER A 69 -7.59 16.50 24.29
CA SER A 69 -8.47 16.92 25.39
C SER A 69 -7.67 17.41 26.60
N ARG A 70 -6.53 16.78 26.91
CA ARG A 70 -5.64 17.29 27.97
C ARG A 70 -4.93 18.57 27.58
N LEU A 71 -4.49 18.71 26.32
CA LEU A 71 -3.83 19.92 25.82
C LEU A 71 -4.78 21.11 25.78
N LYS A 72 -6.08 20.89 25.62
CA LYS A 72 -7.09 21.95 25.65
C LYS A 72 -7.14 22.71 26.97
N GLU A 73 -6.68 22.13 28.09
CA GLU A 73 -6.54 22.82 29.37
C GLU A 73 -5.50 23.95 29.29
N SER A 74 -4.43 23.74 28.52
CA SER A 74 -3.35 24.71 28.30
C SER A 74 -3.56 25.60 27.08
N PHE A 75 -4.31 25.07 26.06
CA PHE A 75 -4.63 25.74 24.81
C PHE A 75 -6.14 25.75 24.56
N PRO A 76 -6.92 26.61 25.23
CA PRO A 76 -8.39 26.60 25.14
C PRO A 76 -8.93 26.85 23.73
N GLU A 77 -8.17 27.55 22.87
CA GLU A 77 -8.54 27.81 21.47
C GLU A 77 -8.26 26.63 20.51
N LEU A 78 -7.58 25.57 20.98
CA LEU A 78 -7.33 24.37 20.21
C LEU A 78 -8.66 23.68 19.90
N ALA A 79 -8.92 23.46 18.63
CA ALA A 79 -10.11 22.79 18.14
C ALA A 79 -9.75 21.67 17.15
N TRP A 80 -10.54 20.62 17.14
CA TRP A 80 -10.38 19.49 16.21
C TRP A 80 -11.73 18.87 15.94
N GLU A 81 -11.82 18.19 14.80
CA GLU A 81 -12.91 17.29 14.45
C GLU A 81 -12.52 15.87 14.80
N ALA A 82 -13.41 15.12 15.47
CA ALA A 82 -13.21 13.72 15.80
C ALA A 82 -14.31 12.90 15.11
N THR A 83 -13.89 11.89 14.35
CA THR A 83 -14.80 11.04 13.58
C THR A 83 -14.63 9.58 13.95
N ASP A 84 -15.73 8.83 13.98
CA ASP A 84 -15.77 7.37 14.08
C ASP A 84 -16.24 6.73 12.76
N GLU A 85 -16.59 7.55 11.78
CA GLU A 85 -17.03 7.12 10.45
C GLU A 85 -15.87 6.87 9.48
N LEU A 86 -14.68 7.42 9.74
CA LEU A 86 -13.52 7.33 8.87
C LEU A 86 -12.47 6.33 9.40
N THR A 87 -11.62 5.86 8.49
CA THR A 87 -10.40 5.11 8.83
C THR A 87 -9.18 6.06 8.89
N ASN A 88 -8.04 5.57 9.38
CA ASN A 88 -6.78 6.34 9.30
C ASN A 88 -6.40 6.70 7.86
N THR A 89 -6.65 5.80 6.91
CA THR A 89 -6.41 6.03 5.49
C THR A 89 -7.30 7.16 4.96
N ASP A 90 -8.59 7.17 5.30
CA ASP A 90 -9.50 8.24 4.89
C ASP A 90 -9.08 9.60 5.45
N ILE A 91 -8.56 9.62 6.68
CA ILE A 91 -8.03 10.85 7.31
C ILE A 91 -6.79 11.34 6.55
N LEU A 92 -5.86 10.45 6.16
CA LEU A 92 -4.70 10.81 5.36
C LEU A 92 -5.10 11.28 3.95
N ASP A 93 -6.10 10.64 3.32
CA ASP A 93 -6.67 11.10 2.04
C ASP A 93 -7.21 12.53 2.14
N LYS A 94 -7.90 12.88 3.24
CA LYS A 94 -8.41 14.26 3.46
C LYS A 94 -7.31 15.31 3.57
N VAL A 95 -6.19 15.00 4.23
CA VAL A 95 -5.01 15.89 4.24
C VAL A 95 -4.38 15.95 2.86
N PHE A 96 -4.27 14.81 2.18
CA PHE A 96 -3.69 14.72 0.84
C PHE A 96 -4.48 15.52 -0.19
N ASN A 97 -5.82 15.49 -0.10
CA ASN A 97 -6.73 16.25 -0.96
C ASN A 97 -6.99 17.69 -0.48
N GLU A 98 -6.31 18.14 0.57
CA GLU A 98 -6.43 19.51 1.14
C GLU A 98 -7.84 19.85 1.68
N GLU A 99 -8.64 18.85 2.05
CA GLU A 99 -9.95 19.04 2.67
C GLU A 99 -9.82 19.49 4.14
N VAL A 100 -8.74 19.04 4.79
CA VAL A 100 -8.31 19.45 6.14
C VAL A 100 -6.85 19.89 6.12
N ASP A 101 -6.46 20.75 7.07
CA ASP A 101 -5.08 21.26 7.15
C ASP A 101 -4.14 20.21 7.74
N TYR A 102 -4.58 19.51 8.79
CA TYR A 102 -3.77 18.57 9.56
C TYR A 102 -4.56 17.35 9.98
N ALA A 103 -3.85 16.21 10.05
CA ALA A 103 -4.32 15.03 10.76
C ALA A 103 -3.38 14.70 11.91
N ILE A 104 -3.89 14.03 12.95
CA ILE A 104 -3.05 13.45 13.98
C ILE A 104 -3.34 11.97 14.02
N VAL A 105 -2.32 11.18 13.67
CA VAL A 105 -2.41 9.72 13.59
C VAL A 105 -1.26 9.07 14.35
N ASP A 106 -1.32 7.76 14.53
CA ASP A 106 -0.18 7.01 15.05
C ASP A 106 0.98 7.04 14.04
N SER A 107 2.20 7.28 14.50
CA SER A 107 3.40 7.35 13.67
C SER A 107 3.60 6.08 12.83
N THR A 108 3.31 4.91 13.41
CA THR A 108 3.38 3.62 12.71
C THR A 108 2.38 3.50 11.57
N VAL A 109 1.18 4.10 11.70
CA VAL A 109 0.20 4.17 10.61
C VAL A 109 0.74 5.01 9.47
N TYR A 110 1.23 6.22 9.77
CA TYR A 110 1.80 7.08 8.74
C TYR A 110 3.04 6.46 8.09
N GLU A 111 3.96 5.89 8.88
CA GLU A 111 5.16 5.22 8.37
C GLU A 111 4.83 4.11 7.38
N SER A 112 3.82 3.28 7.67
CA SER A 112 3.39 2.19 6.77
C SER A 112 2.74 2.67 5.47
N GLN A 113 2.17 3.88 5.47
CA GLN A 113 1.42 4.42 4.33
C GLN A 113 2.12 5.59 3.63
N SER A 114 3.20 6.12 4.19
CA SER A 114 3.87 7.33 3.70
C SER A 114 4.32 7.25 2.23
N SER A 115 4.67 6.06 1.75
CA SER A 115 5.03 5.80 0.36
C SER A 115 3.86 6.01 -0.62
N PHE A 116 2.62 5.89 -0.14
CA PHE A 116 1.39 6.07 -0.94
C PHE A 116 0.88 7.52 -0.91
N TYR A 117 1.48 8.36 -0.06
CA TYR A 117 1.12 9.78 0.11
C TYR A 117 2.31 10.71 -0.13
N PRO A 118 2.88 10.73 -1.33
CA PRO A 118 3.96 11.64 -1.64
C PRO A 118 3.48 13.09 -1.47
N GLY A 119 4.28 13.90 -0.77
CA GLY A 119 3.90 15.29 -0.44
C GLY A 119 3.17 15.46 0.89
N LEU A 120 2.79 14.38 1.58
CA LEU A 120 2.55 14.45 3.02
C LEU A 120 3.87 14.30 3.78
N SER A 121 3.93 14.90 4.94
CA SER A 121 5.05 14.74 5.88
C SER A 121 4.56 14.78 7.32
N ASP A 122 5.32 14.13 8.18
CA ASP A 122 5.21 14.26 9.61
C ASP A 122 5.88 15.57 10.07
N ALA A 123 5.22 16.31 10.95
CA ALA A 123 5.69 17.59 11.46
C ALA A 123 6.32 17.46 12.85
N PHE A 124 5.50 17.15 13.85
CA PHE A 124 5.95 16.99 15.23
C PHE A 124 5.06 15.98 15.97
N VAL A 125 5.57 15.50 17.11
CA VAL A 125 4.89 14.51 17.95
C VAL A 125 4.11 15.20 19.07
N ILE A 126 2.87 14.77 19.28
CA ILE A 126 2.06 15.20 20.42
C ILE A 126 2.25 14.25 21.59
N GLY A 127 2.72 14.78 22.68
CA GLY A 127 2.98 14.01 23.90
C GLY A 127 4.25 13.15 23.80
N ARG A 128 4.20 11.96 24.35
CA ARG A 128 5.33 11.01 24.39
C ARG A 128 5.06 9.77 23.56
N THR A 129 6.11 9.15 23.08
CA THR A 129 6.06 7.79 22.52
C THR A 129 5.48 6.81 23.54
N ARG A 130 4.63 5.92 23.09
CA ARG A 130 3.93 4.94 23.92
C ARG A 130 4.15 3.52 23.39
N PRO A 131 4.23 2.54 24.28
CA PRO A 131 4.37 1.14 23.88
C PRO A 131 3.13 0.64 23.15
N ILE A 132 3.35 -0.24 22.18
CA ILE A 132 2.32 -1.03 21.49
C ILE A 132 2.41 -2.47 22.03
N ALA A 133 1.26 -3.01 22.46
CA ALA A 133 1.17 -4.35 23.00
C ALA A 133 -0.12 -5.05 22.55
N TRP A 134 -0.17 -6.37 22.69
CA TRP A 134 -1.41 -7.11 22.49
C TRP A 134 -2.30 -6.94 23.71
N VAL A 135 -3.59 -6.69 23.44
CA VAL A 135 -4.61 -6.64 24.49
C VAL A 135 -5.10 -8.06 24.75
N LEU A 136 -5.21 -8.40 26.02
CA LEU A 136 -5.64 -9.71 26.50
C LEU A 136 -6.89 -9.55 27.34
N THR A 137 -7.80 -10.52 27.25
CA THR A 137 -8.91 -10.59 28.19
C THR A 137 -8.38 -10.89 29.58
N HIS A 138 -8.93 -10.20 30.58
CA HIS A 138 -8.58 -10.47 31.97
C HIS A 138 -8.87 -11.94 32.30
N ASN A 139 -7.80 -12.70 32.59
CA ASN A 139 -7.86 -14.12 32.90
C ASN A 139 -7.24 -14.35 34.26
N GLN A 140 -8.01 -14.97 35.19
CA GLN A 140 -7.59 -15.17 36.57
C GLN A 140 -6.30 -15.98 36.73
N ASP A 141 -6.00 -16.91 35.80
CA ASP A 141 -4.79 -17.75 35.88
C ASP A 141 -3.56 -17.13 35.18
N GLY A 142 -3.75 -16.09 34.41
CA GLY A 142 -2.69 -15.38 33.65
C GLY A 142 -1.92 -16.26 32.65
N SER A 143 -2.42 -17.44 32.29
CA SER A 143 -1.72 -18.41 31.43
C SER A 143 -1.51 -17.88 30.02
N ILE A 144 -2.51 -17.21 29.46
CA ILE A 144 -2.45 -16.59 28.12
C ILE A 144 -1.38 -15.51 28.10
N LYS A 145 -1.41 -14.59 29.08
CA LYS A 145 -0.40 -13.53 29.20
C LYS A 145 1.02 -14.10 29.29
N LYS A 146 1.23 -15.11 30.16
CA LYS A 146 2.55 -15.76 30.30
C LYS A 146 3.04 -16.37 28.97
N SER A 147 2.13 -17.01 28.22
CA SER A 147 2.46 -17.63 26.93
C SER A 147 2.83 -16.59 25.88
N VAL A 148 2.05 -15.51 25.77
CA VAL A 148 2.30 -14.39 24.85
C VAL A 148 3.60 -13.67 25.22
N ASP A 149 3.81 -13.36 26.51
CA ASP A 149 5.02 -12.69 26.97
C ASP A 149 6.28 -13.55 26.74
N LYS A 150 6.16 -14.88 26.87
CA LYS A 150 7.24 -15.81 26.54
C LYS A 150 7.54 -15.76 25.03
N PHE A 151 6.51 -15.84 24.18
CA PHE A 151 6.66 -15.78 22.72
C PHE A 151 7.32 -14.47 22.27
N LEU A 152 6.78 -13.32 22.70
CA LEU A 152 7.33 -11.99 22.37
C LEU A 152 8.72 -11.75 22.97
N GLY A 153 9.11 -12.55 23.98
CA GLY A 153 10.43 -12.50 24.61
C GLY A 153 11.51 -13.31 23.90
N LEU A 154 11.15 -14.20 22.99
CA LEU A 154 12.12 -15.00 22.23
C LEU A 154 12.97 -14.11 21.32
N GLU A 155 14.26 -14.39 21.24
CA GLU A 155 15.17 -13.65 20.36
C GLU A 155 14.79 -13.80 18.90
N SER A 156 14.38 -15.00 18.47
CA SER A 156 13.85 -15.24 17.13
C SER A 156 12.62 -14.38 16.80
N THR A 157 11.74 -14.17 17.77
CA THR A 157 10.55 -13.31 17.56
C THR A 157 10.94 -11.84 17.44
N LYS A 158 11.92 -11.37 18.22
CA LYS A 158 12.42 -9.98 18.11
C LYS A 158 13.09 -9.73 16.77
N VAL A 159 13.91 -10.67 16.28
CA VAL A 159 14.51 -10.61 14.94
C VAL A 159 13.41 -10.54 13.88
N LEU A 160 12.42 -11.45 13.93
CA LEU A 160 11.30 -11.47 13.01
C LEU A 160 10.51 -10.14 13.02
N ILE A 161 10.23 -9.56 14.19
CA ILE A 161 9.56 -8.26 14.30
C ILE A 161 10.40 -7.17 13.64
N THR A 162 11.72 -7.19 13.81
CA THR A 162 12.62 -6.21 13.18
C THR A 162 12.61 -6.34 11.66
N GLU A 163 12.66 -7.57 11.13
CA GLU A 163 12.59 -7.84 9.69
C GLU A 163 11.24 -7.42 9.10
N LEU A 164 10.13 -7.72 9.78
CA LEU A 164 8.80 -7.29 9.36
C LEU A 164 8.66 -5.76 9.38
N LYS A 165 9.22 -5.10 10.41
CA LYS A 165 9.25 -3.63 10.44
C LYS A 165 10.05 -3.05 9.27
N ALA A 166 11.23 -3.57 9.00
CA ALA A 166 12.02 -3.14 7.86
C ALA A 166 11.29 -3.34 6.54
N LYS A 167 10.56 -4.46 6.40
CA LYS A 167 9.80 -4.77 5.18
C LYS A 167 8.57 -3.86 4.97
N TYR A 168 7.81 -3.57 6.02
CA TYR A 168 6.50 -2.91 5.88
C TYR A 168 6.49 -1.43 6.30
N PHE A 169 7.54 -0.94 6.98
CA PHE A 169 7.63 0.44 7.49
C PHE A 169 8.89 1.16 7.01
N SER A 170 9.63 0.60 6.03
CA SER A 170 10.76 1.31 5.46
C SER A 170 10.28 2.41 4.52
N LYS A 171 10.89 3.60 4.65
CA LYS A 171 10.67 4.74 3.73
C LYS A 171 11.44 4.58 2.42
N GLU A 172 11.93 3.37 2.11
CA GLU A 172 12.77 3.14 0.93
C GLU A 172 11.90 3.16 -0.34
N ASN A 173 12.20 4.10 -1.21
CA ASN A 173 11.70 4.21 -2.57
C ASN A 173 10.24 4.67 -2.76
N PRO A 174 9.84 5.87 -2.28
CA PRO A 174 8.51 6.40 -2.54
C PRO A 174 8.29 6.61 -4.03
N LEU A 175 7.06 6.35 -4.50
CA LEU A 175 6.60 6.88 -5.79
C LEU A 175 6.71 8.40 -5.77
N ASN A 176 6.96 9.02 -6.91
CA ASN A 176 6.88 10.47 -6.92
C ASN A 176 5.41 10.93 -6.85
N PHE A 177 5.21 12.15 -6.41
CA PHE A 177 3.87 12.73 -6.21
C PHE A 177 2.98 12.64 -7.46
N PHE A 178 3.53 12.98 -8.62
CA PHE A 178 2.77 13.00 -9.87
C PHE A 178 2.33 11.60 -10.30
N ASP A 179 3.20 10.60 -10.16
CA ASP A 179 2.89 9.22 -10.53
C ASP A 179 1.76 8.66 -9.66
N THR A 180 1.77 8.94 -8.35
CA THR A 180 0.72 8.46 -7.43
C THR A 180 -0.63 9.12 -7.68
N VAL A 181 -0.67 10.45 -7.88
CA VAL A 181 -1.92 11.17 -8.19
C VAL A 181 -2.52 10.69 -9.51
N THR A 182 -1.68 10.57 -10.55
CA THR A 182 -2.11 10.08 -11.85
C THR A 182 -2.60 8.64 -11.76
N PHE A 183 -1.89 7.78 -11.02
CA PHE A 183 -2.28 6.39 -10.82
C PHE A 183 -3.64 6.27 -10.13
N LYS A 184 -3.88 6.99 -9.04
CA LYS A 184 -5.17 6.99 -8.33
C LYS A 184 -6.31 7.45 -9.24
N SER A 185 -6.12 8.51 -10.01
CA SER A 185 -7.10 8.97 -11.00
C SER A 185 -7.36 7.92 -12.09
N ASP A 186 -6.33 7.28 -12.62
CA ASP A 186 -6.45 6.26 -13.65
C ASP A 186 -7.09 4.96 -13.12
N LEU A 187 -6.86 4.65 -11.86
CA LEU A 187 -7.48 3.53 -11.15
C LEU A 187 -9.01 3.67 -11.06
N GLU A 188 -9.50 4.89 -10.85
CA GLU A 188 -10.93 5.18 -10.80
C GLU A 188 -11.57 5.30 -12.18
N THR A 189 -10.83 5.82 -13.17
CA THR A 189 -11.41 6.21 -14.46
C THR A 189 -11.16 5.20 -15.58
N ARG A 190 -10.05 4.46 -15.57
CA ARG A 190 -9.65 3.55 -16.64
C ARG A 190 -9.70 2.07 -16.26
N LEU A 191 -9.20 1.72 -15.05
CA LEU A 191 -9.12 0.33 -14.63
C LEU A 191 -10.48 -0.39 -14.59
N PRO A 192 -11.60 0.21 -14.14
CA PRO A 192 -12.87 -0.51 -14.02
C PRO A 192 -13.37 -1.14 -15.33
N ALA A 193 -13.10 -0.50 -16.46
CA ALA A 193 -13.46 -1.04 -17.77
C ALA A 193 -12.56 -2.22 -18.22
N LEU A 194 -11.35 -2.32 -17.69
CA LEU A 194 -10.33 -3.30 -18.08
C LEU A 194 -10.18 -4.45 -17.07
N GLU A 195 -10.55 -4.23 -15.82
CA GLU A 195 -10.40 -5.20 -14.73
C GLU A 195 -11.00 -6.58 -15.03
N PRO A 196 -12.19 -6.70 -15.65
CA PRO A 196 -12.73 -8.01 -16.02
C PRO A 196 -11.82 -8.78 -16.97
N TYR A 197 -11.18 -8.11 -17.93
CA TYR A 197 -10.28 -8.72 -18.89
C TYR A 197 -8.95 -9.14 -18.26
N PHE A 198 -8.42 -8.34 -17.33
CA PHE A 198 -7.25 -8.74 -16.55
C PHE A 198 -7.53 -9.96 -15.69
N LYS A 199 -8.71 -10.03 -15.05
CA LYS A 199 -9.13 -11.21 -14.25
C LYS A 199 -9.27 -12.46 -15.12
N GLU A 200 -9.88 -12.35 -16.28
CA GLU A 200 -10.04 -13.47 -17.20
C GLU A 200 -8.68 -13.94 -17.75
N ALA A 201 -7.80 -13.02 -18.16
CA ALA A 201 -6.45 -13.36 -18.59
C ALA A 201 -5.62 -14.00 -17.47
N ALA A 202 -5.76 -13.50 -16.24
CA ALA A 202 -5.09 -14.06 -15.07
C ALA A 202 -5.49 -15.52 -14.81
N ILE A 203 -6.78 -15.84 -14.87
CA ILE A 203 -7.27 -17.23 -14.75
C ILE A 203 -6.71 -18.11 -15.87
N ARG A 204 -6.71 -17.60 -17.12
CA ARG A 204 -6.26 -18.38 -18.29
C ARG A 204 -4.78 -18.71 -18.28
N TYR A 205 -3.95 -17.79 -17.77
CA TYR A 205 -2.49 -17.86 -17.85
C TYR A 205 -1.81 -18.07 -16.50
N ASP A 206 -2.59 -18.32 -15.45
CA ASP A 206 -2.10 -18.56 -14.07
C ASP A 206 -1.21 -17.40 -13.55
N PHE A 207 -1.76 -16.18 -13.62
CA PHE A 207 -1.17 -14.97 -13.05
C PHE A 207 -2.07 -14.35 -11.97
N ASP A 208 -1.52 -13.48 -11.15
CA ASP A 208 -2.33 -12.49 -10.41
C ASP A 208 -2.80 -11.40 -11.39
N TRP A 209 -4.11 -11.08 -11.40
CA TRP A 209 -4.65 -10.04 -12.28
C TRP A 209 -4.04 -8.66 -11.98
N LYS A 210 -3.69 -8.36 -10.73
CA LYS A 210 -3.02 -7.12 -10.33
C LYS A 210 -1.63 -7.02 -10.95
N PHE A 211 -0.93 -8.14 -11.06
CA PHE A 211 0.35 -8.21 -11.76
C PHE A 211 0.23 -7.84 -13.24
N LEU A 212 -0.75 -8.40 -13.96
CA LEU A 212 -1.01 -8.05 -15.36
C LEU A 212 -1.43 -6.59 -15.50
N ALA A 213 -2.28 -6.08 -14.59
CA ALA A 213 -2.70 -4.70 -14.58
C ALA A 213 -1.53 -3.74 -14.30
N ALA A 214 -0.60 -4.09 -13.39
CA ALA A 214 0.60 -3.30 -13.11
C ALA A 214 1.54 -3.22 -14.33
N ILE A 215 1.73 -4.33 -15.07
CA ILE A 215 2.48 -4.34 -16.32
C ILE A 215 1.82 -3.39 -17.33
N ALA A 216 0.52 -3.53 -17.54
CA ALA A 216 -0.24 -2.70 -18.48
C ALA A 216 -0.20 -1.21 -18.12
N TYR A 217 -0.19 -0.90 -16.81
CA TYR A 217 -0.02 0.48 -16.36
C TYR A 217 1.38 1.02 -16.68
N GLN A 218 2.42 0.24 -16.40
CA GLN A 218 3.80 0.60 -16.76
C GLN A 218 3.97 0.81 -18.27
N GLU A 219 3.26 0.05 -19.10
CA GLU A 219 3.36 0.11 -20.56
C GLU A 219 2.63 1.33 -21.14
N SER A 220 1.39 1.58 -20.72
CA SER A 220 0.51 2.54 -21.40
C SER A 220 -0.31 3.44 -20.48
N HIS A 221 -0.20 3.30 -19.16
CA HIS A 221 -1.17 3.87 -18.21
C HIS A 221 -2.62 3.44 -18.54
N TRP A 222 -2.80 2.17 -18.90
CA TRP A 222 -4.06 1.55 -19.31
C TRP A 222 -4.74 2.24 -20.53
N ARG A 223 -3.97 2.83 -21.43
CA ARG A 223 -4.51 3.47 -22.65
C ARG A 223 -4.43 2.53 -23.83
N ALA A 224 -5.59 2.18 -24.38
CA ALA A 224 -5.69 1.31 -25.55
C ALA A 224 -5.12 1.96 -26.83
N ASP A 225 -5.22 3.28 -26.92
CA ASP A 225 -4.74 4.09 -28.06
C ASP A 225 -3.26 4.45 -27.97
N ALA A 226 -2.55 3.98 -26.94
CA ALA A 226 -1.14 4.29 -26.75
C ALA A 226 -0.28 3.80 -27.91
N VAL A 227 0.59 4.70 -28.40
CA VAL A 227 1.55 4.43 -29.47
C VAL A 227 2.89 5.03 -29.10
N SER A 228 3.94 4.20 -29.07
CA SER A 228 5.30 4.68 -28.83
C SER A 228 5.95 5.25 -30.10
N PRO A 229 7.03 6.05 -29.97
CA PRO A 229 7.81 6.50 -31.12
C PRO A 229 8.38 5.36 -31.97
N THR A 230 8.55 4.16 -31.40
CA THR A 230 9.05 2.97 -32.08
C THR A 230 7.95 2.09 -32.69
N GLY A 231 6.68 2.51 -32.59
CA GLY A 231 5.53 1.85 -33.20
C GLY A 231 4.98 0.65 -32.42
N VAL A 232 5.31 0.48 -31.15
CA VAL A 232 4.59 -0.43 -30.23
C VAL A 232 3.25 0.20 -29.89
N LYS A 233 2.20 -0.63 -29.68
CA LYS A 233 0.83 -0.15 -29.55
C LYS A 233 0.04 -0.92 -28.51
N GLY A 234 -1.00 -0.25 -28.00
CA GLY A 234 -2.04 -0.83 -27.16
C GLY A 234 -1.67 -0.89 -25.68
N ILE A 235 -2.56 -1.46 -24.89
CA ILE A 235 -2.46 -1.50 -23.42
C ILE A 235 -1.16 -2.17 -22.96
N MET A 236 -0.76 -3.27 -23.61
CA MET A 236 0.46 -4.03 -23.25
C MET A 236 1.65 -3.70 -24.17
N MET A 237 1.57 -2.63 -24.97
CA MET A 237 2.64 -2.11 -25.82
C MET A 237 3.35 -3.20 -26.65
N LEU A 238 2.60 -4.05 -27.32
CA LEU A 238 3.16 -5.13 -28.13
C LEU A 238 3.87 -4.62 -29.39
N THR A 239 5.07 -5.14 -29.64
CA THR A 239 5.70 -4.98 -30.95
C THR A 239 4.91 -5.74 -32.01
N GLN A 240 5.12 -5.42 -33.30
CA GLN A 240 4.49 -6.19 -34.37
C GLN A 240 4.96 -7.66 -34.41
N ALA A 241 6.20 -7.90 -34.04
CA ALA A 241 6.76 -9.25 -33.96
C ALA A 241 6.13 -10.07 -32.82
N ALA A 242 6.02 -9.46 -31.61
CA ALA A 242 5.36 -10.09 -30.47
C ALA A 242 3.88 -10.38 -30.75
N ALA A 243 3.15 -9.41 -31.32
CA ALA A 243 1.76 -9.58 -31.71
C ALA A 243 1.56 -10.75 -32.66
N LYS A 244 2.41 -10.84 -33.70
CA LYS A 244 2.39 -11.97 -34.66
C LYS A 244 2.70 -13.32 -33.98
N GLU A 245 3.65 -13.32 -33.04
CA GLU A 245 4.05 -14.54 -32.29
C GLU A 245 2.87 -15.11 -31.51
N VAL A 246 2.05 -14.25 -30.90
CA VAL A 246 0.92 -14.65 -30.04
C VAL A 246 -0.46 -14.59 -30.73
N GLY A 247 -0.51 -14.24 -32.03
CA GLY A 247 -1.75 -14.24 -32.81
C GLY A 247 -2.66 -13.05 -32.58
N VAL A 248 -2.13 -11.89 -32.15
CA VAL A 248 -2.86 -10.63 -31.99
C VAL A 248 -2.97 -9.94 -33.35
N GLU A 249 -4.19 -9.66 -33.79
CA GLU A 249 -4.48 -8.97 -35.05
C GLU A 249 -4.54 -7.45 -34.83
N ASP A 250 -5.30 -6.99 -33.84
CA ASP A 250 -5.39 -5.59 -33.46
C ASP A 250 -4.78 -5.32 -32.09
N ARG A 251 -3.58 -4.74 -32.07
CA ARG A 251 -2.86 -4.41 -30.82
C ARG A 251 -3.53 -3.29 -30.01
N THR A 252 -4.47 -2.54 -30.64
CA THR A 252 -5.22 -1.45 -29.99
C THR A 252 -6.54 -1.93 -29.40
N ASP A 253 -7.00 -3.14 -29.78
CA ASP A 253 -8.10 -3.77 -29.07
C ASP A 253 -7.66 -4.15 -27.64
N PRO A 254 -8.38 -3.68 -26.61
CA PRO A 254 -8.00 -3.92 -25.20
C PRO A 254 -7.89 -5.40 -24.85
N VAL A 255 -8.82 -6.22 -25.33
CA VAL A 255 -8.88 -7.65 -25.03
C VAL A 255 -7.72 -8.38 -25.69
N GLU A 256 -7.54 -8.18 -27.01
CA GLU A 256 -6.43 -8.79 -27.74
C GLU A 256 -5.07 -8.37 -27.16
N SER A 257 -4.92 -7.08 -26.80
CA SER A 257 -3.69 -6.57 -26.22
C SER A 257 -3.38 -7.21 -24.87
N ILE A 258 -4.36 -7.30 -23.95
CA ILE A 258 -4.19 -7.90 -22.62
C ILE A 258 -3.85 -9.39 -22.73
N PHE A 259 -4.64 -10.16 -23.47
CA PHE A 259 -4.42 -11.60 -23.62
C PHE A 259 -3.12 -11.91 -24.37
N GLY A 260 -2.84 -11.14 -25.42
CA GLY A 260 -1.59 -11.28 -26.18
C GLY A 260 -0.36 -10.93 -25.36
N GLY A 261 -0.44 -9.85 -24.56
CA GLY A 261 0.64 -9.48 -23.63
C GLY A 261 0.91 -10.52 -22.57
N ALA A 262 -0.16 -11.09 -21.97
CA ALA A 262 -0.05 -12.18 -21.00
C ALA A 262 0.57 -13.44 -21.64
N GLN A 263 0.13 -13.82 -22.84
CA GLN A 263 0.72 -14.95 -23.57
C GLN A 263 2.19 -14.70 -23.92
N TYR A 264 2.53 -13.48 -24.37
CA TYR A 264 3.92 -13.14 -24.65
C TYR A 264 4.80 -13.22 -23.41
N LEU A 265 4.30 -12.78 -22.26
CA LEU A 265 5.00 -12.90 -20.99
C LEU A 265 5.27 -14.39 -20.63
N ILE A 266 4.30 -15.28 -20.83
CA ILE A 266 4.50 -16.74 -20.69
C ILE A 266 5.63 -17.22 -21.60
N ASN A 267 5.63 -16.80 -22.86
CA ASN A 267 6.67 -17.20 -23.81
C ASN A 267 8.06 -16.71 -23.37
N VAL A 268 8.16 -15.53 -22.79
CA VAL A 268 9.42 -15.00 -22.22
C VAL A 268 9.78 -15.78 -20.96
N LYS A 269 8.82 -16.00 -20.07
CA LYS A 269 9.02 -16.75 -18.81
C LYS A 269 9.53 -18.16 -19.07
N ALA A 270 9.05 -18.84 -20.10
CA ALA A 270 9.51 -20.16 -20.49
C ALA A 270 10.98 -20.22 -20.98
N LYS A 271 11.58 -19.08 -21.33
CA LYS A 271 13.00 -18.98 -21.70
C LYS A 271 13.93 -18.87 -20.48
N ILE A 272 13.38 -18.49 -19.32
CA ILE A 272 14.16 -18.36 -18.07
C ILE A 272 14.43 -19.77 -17.52
N PRO A 273 15.64 -20.09 -17.07
CA PRO A 273 15.97 -21.41 -16.57
C PRO A 273 15.09 -21.82 -15.37
N GLU A 274 14.53 -23.02 -15.38
CA GLU A 274 13.64 -23.56 -14.34
C GLU A 274 14.26 -23.63 -12.92
N ARG A 275 15.59 -23.66 -12.84
CA ARG A 275 16.32 -23.62 -11.56
C ARG A 275 16.15 -22.28 -10.84
N ILE A 276 15.87 -21.19 -11.56
CA ILE A 276 15.58 -19.88 -11.00
C ILE A 276 14.13 -19.93 -10.50
N LYS A 277 13.92 -19.72 -9.21
CA LYS A 277 12.60 -19.75 -8.58
C LYS A 277 12.06 -18.35 -8.38
N ASP A 278 10.75 -18.24 -8.23
CA ASP A 278 10.14 -16.97 -7.85
C ASP A 278 10.65 -16.49 -6.47
N PRO A 279 10.79 -15.17 -6.28
CA PRO A 279 10.37 -14.11 -7.21
C PRO A 279 11.38 -13.80 -8.35
N ASP A 280 12.62 -14.26 -8.26
CA ASP A 280 13.66 -13.95 -9.26
C ASP A 280 13.24 -14.35 -10.69
N HIS A 281 12.58 -15.49 -10.85
CA HIS A 281 12.12 -15.98 -12.15
C HIS A 281 11.16 -14.99 -12.83
N THR A 282 10.26 -14.41 -12.07
CA THR A 282 9.30 -13.40 -12.57
C THR A 282 10.00 -12.08 -12.90
N TRP A 283 10.97 -11.64 -12.07
CA TRP A 283 11.72 -10.40 -12.34
C TRP A 283 12.59 -10.50 -13.59
N PHE A 284 13.22 -11.66 -13.83
CA PHE A 284 13.92 -11.94 -15.07
C PHE A 284 13.00 -11.94 -16.27
N ALA A 285 11.81 -12.52 -16.15
CA ALA A 285 10.83 -12.52 -17.24
C ALA A 285 10.38 -11.09 -17.59
N LEU A 286 10.12 -10.23 -16.63
CA LEU A 286 9.79 -8.82 -16.85
C LEU A 286 10.95 -8.06 -17.51
N ALA A 287 12.18 -8.23 -17.03
CA ALA A 287 13.34 -7.63 -17.66
C ALA A 287 13.51 -8.11 -19.12
N GLY A 288 13.34 -9.42 -19.34
CA GLY A 288 13.37 -10.01 -20.68
C GLY A 288 12.24 -9.55 -21.60
N TYR A 289 11.06 -9.27 -21.05
CA TYR A 289 9.92 -8.65 -21.77
C TYR A 289 10.28 -7.25 -22.28
N ASN A 290 10.92 -6.45 -21.44
CA ASN A 290 11.28 -5.06 -21.75
C ASN A 290 12.49 -4.96 -22.70
N ILE A 291 13.64 -5.58 -22.35
CA ILE A 291 14.91 -5.38 -23.07
C ILE A 291 15.20 -6.50 -24.09
N GLY A 292 14.44 -7.57 -24.05
CA GLY A 292 14.70 -8.79 -24.81
C GLY A 292 15.60 -9.78 -24.10
N PHE A 293 15.26 -11.06 -24.23
CA PHE A 293 15.94 -12.17 -23.55
C PHE A 293 17.46 -12.22 -23.81
N GLY A 294 17.90 -11.87 -25.03
CA GLY A 294 19.33 -11.88 -25.37
C GLY A 294 20.19 -10.90 -24.54
N HIS A 295 19.72 -9.68 -24.35
CA HIS A 295 20.43 -8.69 -23.53
C HIS A 295 20.36 -9.02 -22.03
N LEU A 296 19.27 -9.65 -21.56
CA LEU A 296 19.18 -10.19 -20.22
C LEU A 296 20.28 -11.24 -19.97
N GLU A 297 20.45 -12.19 -20.92
CA GLU A 297 21.52 -13.19 -20.84
C GLU A 297 22.91 -12.56 -20.87
N ASP A 298 23.12 -11.51 -21.66
CA ASP A 298 24.38 -10.77 -21.66
C ASP A 298 24.69 -10.18 -20.26
N ALA A 299 23.69 -9.62 -19.57
CA ALA A 299 23.84 -9.12 -18.22
C ALA A 299 24.14 -10.25 -17.20
N ARG A 300 23.49 -11.39 -17.34
CA ARG A 300 23.76 -12.58 -16.50
C ARG A 300 25.18 -13.10 -16.70
N ILE A 301 25.69 -13.07 -17.93
CA ILE A 301 27.09 -13.42 -18.23
C ILE A 301 28.06 -12.42 -17.56
N LEU A 302 27.77 -11.12 -17.59
CA LEU A 302 28.59 -10.12 -16.91
C LEU A 302 28.58 -10.32 -15.38
N THR A 303 27.44 -10.65 -14.81
CA THR A 303 27.25 -10.97 -13.39
C THR A 303 28.12 -12.17 -12.99
N GLN A 304 28.07 -13.26 -13.77
CA GLN A 304 28.87 -14.46 -13.54
C GLN A 304 30.38 -14.17 -13.63
N ARG A 305 30.81 -13.37 -14.61
CA ARG A 305 32.21 -12.95 -14.75
C ARG A 305 32.70 -12.14 -13.55
N ALA A 306 31.81 -11.44 -12.86
CA ALA A 306 32.10 -10.71 -11.63
C ALA A 306 32.07 -11.60 -10.37
N ASN A 307 31.95 -12.92 -10.51
CA ASN A 307 31.81 -13.90 -9.43
C ASN A 307 30.57 -13.66 -8.53
N LYS A 308 29.50 -13.09 -9.09
CA LYS A 308 28.20 -12.97 -8.45
C LYS A 308 27.24 -14.03 -9.04
N ASP A 309 26.24 -14.41 -8.27
CA ASP A 309 25.21 -15.37 -8.69
C ASP A 309 24.34 -14.78 -9.82
N PRO A 310 24.41 -15.34 -11.07
CA PRO A 310 23.64 -14.83 -12.19
C PRO A 310 22.14 -15.25 -12.16
N ASP A 311 21.74 -16.06 -11.19
CA ASP A 311 20.37 -16.54 -11.02
C ASP A 311 19.63 -15.71 -9.95
N LYS A 312 20.24 -14.63 -9.42
CA LYS A 312 19.65 -13.68 -8.48
C LYS A 312 19.43 -12.32 -9.13
N TRP A 313 18.17 -11.86 -9.12
CA TRP A 313 17.79 -10.57 -9.68
C TRP A 313 18.59 -9.40 -9.07
N GLU A 314 18.74 -9.41 -7.73
CA GLU A 314 19.51 -8.37 -7.01
C GLU A 314 20.95 -8.21 -7.51
N ASN A 315 21.55 -9.30 -7.97
CA ASN A 315 22.88 -9.25 -8.56
C ASN A 315 22.83 -8.77 -10.02
N VAL A 316 21.92 -9.31 -10.84
CA VAL A 316 21.87 -9.04 -12.29
C VAL A 316 21.44 -7.61 -12.58
N LYS A 317 20.54 -7.03 -11.78
CA LYS A 317 20.11 -5.64 -11.93
C LYS A 317 21.26 -4.61 -11.86
N GLU A 318 22.36 -4.94 -11.16
CA GLU A 318 23.55 -4.08 -11.10
C GLU A 318 24.35 -4.09 -12.42
N PHE A 319 24.27 -5.19 -13.19
CA PHE A 319 25.03 -5.37 -14.43
C PHE A 319 24.25 -4.99 -15.69
N LEU A 320 22.92 -4.98 -15.66
CA LEU A 320 22.09 -4.52 -16.76
C LEU A 320 22.49 -3.12 -17.26
N PRO A 321 22.64 -2.08 -16.40
CA PRO A 321 23.05 -0.74 -16.83
C PRO A 321 24.42 -0.69 -17.49
N LEU A 322 25.28 -1.67 -17.22
CA LEU A 322 26.61 -1.74 -17.81
C LEU A 322 26.58 -2.07 -19.30
N LEU A 323 25.49 -2.64 -19.82
CA LEU A 323 25.30 -2.89 -21.26
C LEU A 323 25.25 -1.60 -22.10
N SER A 324 25.09 -0.44 -21.49
CA SER A 324 25.23 0.86 -22.16
C SER A 324 26.68 1.34 -22.28
N LYS A 325 27.63 0.71 -21.56
CA LYS A 325 29.02 1.13 -21.49
C LYS A 325 29.89 0.29 -22.44
N GLN A 326 30.62 0.96 -23.33
CA GLN A 326 31.41 0.31 -24.41
C GLN A 326 32.30 -0.83 -23.93
N ARG A 327 33.03 -0.65 -22.82
CA ARG A 327 33.94 -1.66 -22.25
C ARG A 327 33.23 -2.98 -21.85
N TYR A 328 31.89 -2.97 -21.67
CA TYR A 328 31.13 -4.15 -21.32
C TYR A 328 30.36 -4.71 -22.52
N TYR A 329 29.65 -3.89 -23.26
CA TYR A 329 28.81 -4.41 -24.34
C TYR A 329 29.63 -5.01 -25.50
N GLN A 330 30.88 -4.59 -25.71
CA GLN A 330 31.75 -5.21 -26.70
C GLN A 330 32.24 -6.62 -26.32
N THR A 331 32.03 -7.05 -25.07
CA THR A 331 32.48 -8.35 -24.57
C THR A 331 31.39 -9.39 -24.50
N VAL A 332 30.16 -9.04 -24.89
CA VAL A 332 28.97 -9.89 -24.85
C VAL A 332 28.35 -10.06 -26.24
N LYS A 333 27.44 -11.02 -26.36
CA LYS A 333 26.94 -11.47 -27.67
C LYS A 333 26.02 -10.46 -28.37
N TYR A 334 25.09 -9.89 -27.62
CA TYR A 334 24.04 -9.03 -28.17
C TYR A 334 24.41 -7.53 -28.17
N GLY A 335 25.44 -7.18 -27.41
CA GLY A 335 26.06 -5.86 -27.49
C GLY A 335 25.34 -4.76 -26.72
N TYR A 336 25.25 -3.59 -27.32
CA TYR A 336 24.68 -2.40 -26.68
C TYR A 336 23.20 -2.51 -26.36
N ALA A 337 22.84 -2.17 -25.13
CA ALA A 337 21.46 -2.00 -24.69
C ALA A 337 21.31 -0.90 -23.63
N ARG A 338 20.12 -0.32 -23.51
CA ARG A 338 19.76 0.65 -22.47
C ARG A 338 19.38 -0.07 -21.17
N GLY A 339 20.34 -0.75 -20.58
CA GLY A 339 20.10 -1.66 -19.47
C GLY A 339 19.57 -1.04 -18.18
N GLN A 340 19.52 0.30 -18.06
CA GLN A 340 18.82 0.95 -16.95
C GLN A 340 17.30 0.85 -17.08
N GLU A 341 16.76 0.83 -18.30
CA GLU A 341 15.32 0.78 -18.57
C GLU A 341 14.66 -0.47 -17.96
N PRO A 342 15.16 -1.71 -18.16
CA PRO A 342 14.53 -2.89 -17.55
C PRO A 342 14.62 -2.94 -16.03
N VAL A 343 15.65 -2.34 -15.40
CA VAL A 343 15.73 -2.24 -13.94
C VAL A 343 14.59 -1.36 -13.43
N GLN A 344 14.45 -0.16 -14.00
CA GLN A 344 13.36 0.75 -13.64
C GLN A 344 11.99 0.17 -13.95
N TYR A 345 11.87 -0.57 -15.05
CA TYR A 345 10.65 -1.26 -15.46
C TYR A 345 10.16 -2.26 -14.40
N VAL A 346 11.06 -3.13 -13.92
CA VAL A 346 10.74 -4.09 -12.86
C VAL A 346 10.40 -3.40 -11.55
N GLU A 347 11.17 -2.40 -11.13
CA GLU A 347 10.92 -1.63 -9.91
C GLU A 347 9.58 -0.88 -9.95
N ASN A 348 9.22 -0.29 -11.09
CA ASN A 348 7.93 0.40 -11.25
C ASN A 348 6.76 -0.58 -11.19
N ILE A 349 6.85 -1.75 -11.84
CA ILE A 349 5.80 -2.77 -11.79
C ILE A 349 5.58 -3.27 -10.36
N GLN A 350 6.66 -3.50 -9.60
CA GLN A 350 6.55 -3.84 -8.18
C GLN A 350 5.76 -2.77 -7.40
N LYS A 351 6.09 -1.50 -7.60
CA LYS A 351 5.39 -0.38 -6.96
C LYS A 351 3.92 -0.29 -7.36
N TYR A 352 3.59 -0.50 -8.64
CA TYR A 352 2.19 -0.48 -9.09
C TYR A 352 1.40 -1.68 -8.57
N MET A 353 2.04 -2.84 -8.42
CA MET A 353 1.43 -3.99 -7.75
C MET A 353 1.10 -3.67 -6.29
N ASP A 354 2.05 -3.11 -5.55
CA ASP A 354 1.87 -2.73 -4.15
C ASP A 354 0.75 -1.70 -3.99
N LEU A 355 0.67 -0.70 -4.91
CA LEU A 355 -0.42 0.27 -4.94
C LEU A 355 -1.77 -0.38 -5.23
N LEU A 356 -1.87 -1.26 -6.23
CA LEU A 356 -3.10 -1.97 -6.57
C LEU A 356 -3.58 -2.84 -5.40
N GLU A 357 -2.66 -3.55 -4.76
CA GLU A 357 -2.97 -4.37 -3.59
C GLU A 357 -3.49 -3.51 -2.44
N TRP A 358 -2.79 -2.43 -2.14
CA TRP A 358 -3.17 -1.52 -1.08
C TRP A 358 -4.54 -0.86 -1.33
N GLU A 359 -4.79 -0.31 -2.53
CA GLU A 359 -6.07 0.33 -2.86
C GLU A 359 -7.24 -0.67 -2.81
N LYS A 360 -7.02 -1.92 -3.25
CA LYS A 360 -8.06 -2.97 -3.16
C LYS A 360 -8.33 -3.38 -1.70
N GLN A 361 -7.32 -3.50 -0.88
CA GLN A 361 -7.50 -3.78 0.56
C GLN A 361 -8.27 -2.65 1.25
N ILE A 362 -7.98 -1.38 0.93
CA ILE A 362 -8.72 -0.25 1.47
C ILE A 362 -10.17 -0.27 1.01
N GLN A 363 -10.43 -0.56 -0.24
CA GLN A 363 -11.78 -0.69 -0.77
C GLN A 363 -12.56 -1.80 -0.04
N GLU A 364 -11.98 -2.98 0.14
CA GLU A 364 -12.58 -4.10 0.87
C GLU A 364 -12.90 -3.73 2.33
N ILE A 365 -12.00 -3.01 3.00
CA ILE A 365 -12.21 -2.54 4.37
C ILE A 365 -13.39 -1.54 4.42
N ARG A 366 -13.49 -0.60 3.47
CA ARG A 366 -14.59 0.36 3.38
C ARG A 366 -15.92 -0.35 3.16
N GLU A 367 -15.98 -1.27 2.20
CA GLU A 367 -17.19 -2.05 1.89
C GLU A 367 -17.65 -2.89 3.08
N ALA A 368 -16.75 -3.60 3.75
CA ALA A 368 -17.05 -4.40 4.93
C ALA A 368 -17.56 -3.53 6.09
N ARG A 369 -17.02 -2.33 6.26
CA ARG A 369 -17.46 -1.37 7.27
C ARG A 369 -18.86 -0.83 6.97
N GLU A 370 -19.11 -0.43 5.73
CA GLU A 370 -20.42 0.05 5.30
C GLU A 370 -21.49 -1.04 5.48
N GLU A 371 -21.16 -2.29 5.16
CA GLU A 371 -22.05 -3.43 5.38
C GLU A 371 -22.35 -3.64 6.88
N ALA A 372 -21.31 -3.58 7.71
CA ALA A 372 -21.47 -3.69 9.16
C ALA A 372 -22.32 -2.55 9.73
N MET A 373 -22.14 -1.31 9.27
CA MET A 373 -22.94 -0.16 9.72
C MET A 373 -24.40 -0.29 9.28
N ARG A 374 -24.68 -0.74 8.05
CA ARG A 374 -26.05 -1.02 7.59
C ARG A 374 -26.70 -2.10 8.43
N ALA A 375 -25.99 -3.19 8.75
CA ALA A 375 -26.51 -4.26 9.59
C ALA A 375 -26.87 -3.79 11.02
N ILE A 376 -26.05 -2.89 11.60
CA ILE A 376 -26.34 -2.28 12.91
C ILE A 376 -27.60 -1.41 12.82
N GLN A 377 -27.70 -0.57 11.81
CA GLN A 377 -28.85 0.33 11.61
C GLN A 377 -30.17 -0.44 11.38
N ASP A 378 -30.09 -1.53 10.61
CA ASP A 378 -31.23 -2.42 10.39
C ASP A 378 -31.67 -3.13 11.69
N ALA A 379 -30.70 -3.57 12.52
CA ALA A 379 -30.98 -4.18 13.82
C ALA A 379 -31.61 -3.16 14.80
N GLU A 380 -31.15 -1.92 14.80
CA GLU A 380 -31.73 -0.84 15.61
C GLU A 380 -33.16 -0.50 15.14
N ASN A 381 -33.41 -0.42 13.83
CA ASN A 381 -34.73 -0.18 13.25
C ASN A 381 -35.71 -1.32 13.54
N GLN A 382 -35.24 -2.58 13.60
CA GLN A 382 -36.07 -3.75 13.95
C GLN A 382 -36.32 -3.86 15.45
N SER A 383 -35.45 -3.32 16.30
CA SER A 383 -35.59 -3.32 17.76
C SER A 383 -36.31 -2.09 18.30
N ALA A 384 -36.64 -1.10 17.45
CA ALA A 384 -37.49 0.00 17.83
C ALA A 384 -38.92 -0.54 18.08
N PRO A 385 -39.53 -0.37 19.29
CA PRO A 385 -40.85 -0.86 19.54
C PRO A 385 -41.84 -0.17 18.62
N ASN A 386 -42.67 -0.93 17.91
CA ASN A 386 -43.87 -0.44 17.23
C ASN A 386 -44.79 0.18 18.27
N GLY A 387 -44.66 1.48 18.51
CA GLY A 387 -45.43 2.19 19.51
C GLY A 387 -45.05 3.64 19.66
N ILE A 388 -45.19 4.44 18.61
CA ILE A 388 -45.48 5.86 18.85
C ILE A 388 -46.88 5.88 19.44
N ILE A 389 -46.99 5.84 20.77
CA ILE A 389 -48.16 6.36 21.44
C ILE A 389 -48.10 7.87 21.25
N LEU A 390 -48.84 8.36 20.29
CA LEU A 390 -49.22 9.76 20.22
C LEU A 390 -49.89 10.11 21.56
N LEU A 391 -49.14 10.77 22.45
CA LEU A 391 -49.69 11.50 23.58
C LEU A 391 -50.33 12.81 23.07
N ASP A 392 -51.35 12.63 22.22
CA ASP A 392 -52.42 13.62 22.03
C ASP A 392 -53.56 13.21 22.93
N ASN A 393 -53.55 13.70 24.13
CA ASN A 393 -54.73 13.95 25.04
C ASN A 393 -54.22 13.97 26.48
N MET A 394 -53.58 15.05 26.89
CA MET A 394 -53.64 15.51 28.26
C MET A 394 -54.58 16.71 28.32
N PRO A 395 -55.67 16.65 29.11
CA PRO A 395 -56.50 17.82 29.32
C PRO A 395 -55.75 18.82 30.19
N ASP A 396 -55.82 20.09 29.79
CA ASP A 396 -55.51 21.22 30.64
C ASP A 396 -56.38 21.18 31.90
N THR A 397 -55.75 20.86 33.04
CA THR A 397 -56.24 21.36 34.34
C THR A 397 -55.28 21.00 35.48
N LEU A 398 -54.80 22.08 36.15
CA LEU A 398 -54.18 22.28 37.47
C LEU A 398 -52.66 22.30 37.47
#